data_ad02cd85ccd861beda2485cdabc2f89b
#
_entry.id   ad02cd85ccd861beda2485cdabc2f89b
#
_cell.length_a   1.000
_cell.length_b   1.000
_cell.length_c   1.000
_cell.angle_alpha   90.00
_cell.angle_beta   90.00
_cell.angle_gamma   90.00
#
_symmetry.space_group_name_H-M   'P 1'
#
loop_
_entity.id
_entity.type
_entity.pdbx_description
1 polymer ?
#
loop_
_entity_poly.entity_id
_entity_poly.type
_entity_poly.pdbx_seq_one_letter_code
_entity_poly.pdbx_strand_id
1 'polypeptide(L)'
;EFSQGYISTLPTVRVRIAGDKGFLTIKGQAVNLVRDEFEYAIPVEDARRMMETLCRKPLIRKIRYEIENAGKTWELDVFSGENAGLIVAELEIDDPN
;
A
#
# COMPACT_ATOMS: atom_id res chain seq x y z
N GLU A 1 -2.67 2.95 10.40
CA GLU A 1 -3.55 3.20 9.25
C GLU A 1 -2.74 3.35 7.97
N PHE A 2 -3.23 2.77 6.90
CA PHE A 2 -2.60 2.88 5.58
C PHE A 2 -3.57 3.51 4.61
N SER A 3 -3.07 4.48 3.84
CA SER A 3 -3.80 5.04 2.72
C SER A 3 -2.89 5.00 1.50
N GLN A 4 -3.45 4.68 0.36
CA GLN A 4 -2.68 4.69 -0.87
C GLN A 4 -3.55 5.11 -2.06
N GLY A 5 -2.90 5.68 -3.03
CA GLY A 5 -3.53 6.06 -4.28
C GLY A 5 -2.55 5.96 -5.43
N TYR A 6 -3.07 5.82 -6.63
CA TYR A 6 -2.27 5.70 -7.83
C TYR A 6 -2.36 6.96 -8.67
N ILE A 7 -1.22 7.59 -8.94
CA ILE A 7 -1.13 8.71 -9.88
C ILE A 7 -1.19 8.18 -11.30
N SER A 8 -0.54 7.04 -11.54
CA SER A 8 -0.47 6.42 -12.85
C SER A 8 -0.42 4.91 -12.69
N THR A 9 -0.88 4.19 -13.70
CA THR A 9 -0.82 2.73 -13.72
C THR A 9 0.21 2.19 -14.70
N LEU A 10 0.70 3.01 -15.63
CA LEU A 10 1.72 2.60 -16.61
C LEU A 10 2.57 3.81 -16.99
N PRO A 11 3.76 3.98 -16.42
CA PRO A 11 4.30 3.22 -15.30
C PRO A 11 3.43 3.35 -14.05
N THR A 12 3.54 2.39 -13.16
CA THR A 12 2.82 2.47 -11.90
C THR A 12 3.48 3.51 -11.00
N VAL A 13 2.72 4.51 -10.59
CA VAL A 13 3.16 5.52 -9.63
C VAL A 13 2.16 5.52 -8.49
N ARG A 14 2.61 5.10 -7.33
CA ARG A 14 1.78 4.97 -6.14
C ARG A 14 2.25 5.88 -5.04
N VAL A 15 1.31 6.55 -4.38
CA VAL A 15 1.56 7.30 -3.14
C VAL A 15 0.96 6.52 -1.99
N ARG A 16 1.70 6.37 -0.91
CA ARG A 16 1.24 5.63 0.26
C ARG A 16 1.54 6.42 1.52
N ILE A 17 0.61 6.40 2.45
CA ILE A 17 0.79 6.92 3.80
C ILE A 17 0.64 5.74 4.76
N ALA A 18 1.65 5.54 5.60
CA ALA A 18 1.64 4.53 6.65
C ALA A 18 1.90 5.24 7.98
N GLY A 19 0.85 5.39 8.79
CA GLY A 19 0.92 6.18 10.01
C GLY A 19 1.25 7.64 9.71
N ASP A 20 2.42 8.10 10.11
CA ASP A 20 2.89 9.47 9.88
C ASP A 20 3.97 9.56 8.78
N LYS A 21 4.13 8.51 7.99
CA LYS A 21 5.17 8.44 6.96
C LYS A 21 4.54 8.37 5.58
N GLY A 22 5.16 9.08 4.63
CA GLY A 22 4.74 9.05 3.24
C GLY A 22 5.79 8.38 2.36
N PHE A 23 5.33 7.71 1.31
CA PHE A 23 6.19 7.01 0.35
C PHE A 23 5.68 7.22 -1.06
N LEU A 24 6.62 7.39 -1.97
CA LEU A 24 6.35 7.42 -3.41
C LEU A 24 7.04 6.20 -4.03
N THR A 25 6.26 5.38 -4.71
CA THR A 25 6.77 4.18 -5.36
C THR A 25 6.52 4.24 -6.85
N ILE A 26 7.55 3.99 -7.64
CA ILE A 26 7.47 3.95 -9.10
C ILE A 26 7.88 2.55 -9.54
N LYS A 27 7.00 1.89 -10.31
CA LYS A 27 7.26 0.55 -10.84
C LYS A 27 7.16 0.57 -12.34
N GLY A 28 8.22 0.13 -12.99
CA GLY A 28 8.25 -0.02 -14.43
C GLY A 28 7.44 -1.21 -14.91
N GLN A 29 7.34 -1.34 -16.23
CA GLN A 29 6.68 -2.48 -16.84
C GLN A 29 7.52 -3.74 -16.66
N ALA A 30 6.88 -4.86 -16.32
CA ALA A 30 7.58 -6.11 -16.16
C ALA A 30 8.09 -6.62 -17.51
N VAL A 31 9.37 -7.01 -17.57
CA VAL A 31 10.00 -7.64 -18.70
C VAL A 31 10.68 -8.92 -18.22
N ASN A 32 10.28 -10.06 -18.78
CA ASN A 32 10.82 -11.37 -18.36
C ASN A 32 10.74 -11.57 -16.84
N LEU A 33 9.61 -11.22 -16.25
CA LEU A 33 9.36 -11.34 -14.81
C LEU A 33 10.24 -10.41 -13.95
N VAL A 34 10.97 -9.51 -14.57
CA VAL A 34 11.78 -8.51 -13.88
C VAL A 34 11.13 -7.14 -14.04
N ARG A 35 11.09 -6.37 -12.98
CA ARG A 35 10.43 -5.10 -12.94
C ARG A 35 11.25 -4.14 -12.09
N ASP A 36 11.57 -3.00 -12.66
CA ASP A 36 12.23 -1.94 -11.90
C ASP A 36 11.27 -1.36 -10.87
N GLU A 37 11.77 -1.15 -9.68
CA GLU A 37 11.00 -0.55 -8.61
C GLU A 37 11.85 0.48 -7.87
N PHE A 38 11.30 1.66 -7.70
CA PHE A 38 11.93 2.74 -6.96
C PHE A 38 10.98 3.21 -5.88
N GLU A 39 11.46 3.27 -4.64
CA GLU A 39 10.66 3.76 -3.54
C GLU A 39 11.42 4.82 -2.78
N TYR A 40 10.74 5.94 -2.54
CA TYR A 40 11.31 7.08 -1.84
C TYR A 40 10.42 7.48 -0.68
N ALA A 41 11.03 7.73 0.47
CA ALA A 41 10.32 8.37 1.56
C ALA A 41 10.12 9.84 1.20
N ILE A 42 8.92 10.32 1.37
CA ILE A 42 8.55 11.72 1.11
C ILE A 42 7.85 12.30 2.34
N PRO A 43 7.83 13.63 2.48
CA PRO A 43 7.06 14.23 3.57
C PRO A 43 5.61 13.81 3.51
N VAL A 44 5.02 13.52 4.67
CA VAL A 44 3.63 13.07 4.72
C VAL A 44 2.66 14.13 4.20
N GLU A 45 2.98 15.41 4.37
CA GLU A 45 2.18 16.50 3.82
C GLU A 45 2.15 16.45 2.30
N ASP A 46 3.28 16.14 1.68
CA ASP A 46 3.35 15.99 0.23
C ASP A 46 2.53 14.79 -0.23
N ALA A 47 2.64 13.69 0.50
CA ALA A 47 1.86 12.49 0.17
C ALA A 47 0.35 12.79 0.24
N ARG A 48 -0.11 13.49 1.26
CA ARG A 48 -1.51 13.89 1.38
C ARG A 48 -1.96 14.76 0.21
N ARG A 49 -1.12 15.74 -0.15
CA ARG A 49 -1.42 16.63 -1.26
C ARG A 49 -1.49 15.88 -2.58
N MET A 50 -0.58 14.97 -2.81
CA MET A 50 -0.60 14.13 -4.01
C MET A 50 -1.86 13.29 -4.09
N MET A 51 -2.31 12.72 -2.96
CA MET A 51 -3.54 11.94 -2.94
C MET A 51 -4.76 12.79 -3.27
N GLU A 52 -4.79 14.05 -2.80
CA GLU A 52 -5.92 14.94 -3.06
C GLU A 52 -5.95 15.44 -4.50
N THR A 53 -4.78 15.72 -5.07
CA THR A 53 -4.70 16.48 -6.33
C THR A 53 -4.29 15.65 -7.54
N LEU A 54 -3.56 14.56 -7.36
CA LEU A 54 -2.96 13.82 -8.46
C LEU A 54 -3.43 12.38 -8.57
N CYS A 55 -3.80 11.76 -7.46
CA CYS A 55 -4.18 10.36 -7.47
C CYS A 55 -5.56 10.14 -8.07
N ARG A 56 -5.71 9.02 -8.77
CA ARG A 56 -6.99 8.58 -9.30
C ARG A 56 -7.90 8.14 -8.15
N LYS A 57 -9.17 8.31 -8.31
CA LYS A 57 -10.17 7.83 -7.36
C LYS A 57 -10.68 6.45 -7.79
N PRO A 58 -11.07 5.60 -6.84
CA PRO A 58 -11.09 5.80 -5.40
C PRO A 58 -9.70 5.60 -4.78
N LEU A 59 -9.46 6.24 -3.64
CA LEU A 59 -8.28 5.98 -2.81
C LEU A 59 -8.53 4.72 -1.99
N ILE A 60 -7.46 3.99 -1.72
CA ILE A 60 -7.52 2.80 -0.87
C ILE A 60 -7.12 3.19 0.54
N ARG A 61 -7.99 2.94 1.51
CA ARG A 61 -7.74 3.18 2.92
C ARG A 61 -8.03 1.92 3.70
N LYS A 62 -7.11 1.58 4.59
CA LYS A 62 -7.24 0.38 5.39
C LYS A 62 -6.50 0.51 6.70
N ILE A 63 -6.90 -0.32 7.67
CA ILE A 63 -6.17 -0.51 8.90
C ILE A 63 -5.65 -1.94 8.89
N ARG A 64 -4.35 -2.08 9.10
CA ARG A 64 -3.71 -3.40 9.13
C ARG A 64 -3.48 -3.82 10.58
N TYR A 65 -3.92 -5.00 10.91
CA TYR A 65 -3.68 -5.64 12.20
C TYR A 65 -2.76 -6.84 11.99
N GLU A 66 -1.80 -6.99 12.88
CA GLU A 66 -0.99 -8.20 12.93
C GLU A 66 -1.51 -9.06 14.07
N ILE A 67 -1.81 -10.31 13.77
CA ILE A 67 -2.35 -11.26 14.73
C ILE A 67 -1.44 -12.48 14.74
N GLU A 68 -0.91 -12.80 15.93
CA GLU A 68 -0.13 -14.02 16.10
C GLU A 68 -1.03 -15.12 16.62
N ASN A 69 -1.01 -16.25 15.94
CA ASN A 69 -1.78 -17.42 16.32
C ASN A 69 -1.05 -18.68 15.92
N ALA A 70 -0.87 -19.58 16.86
CA ALA A 70 -0.20 -20.87 16.61
C ALA A 70 1.20 -20.73 16.00
N GLY A 71 1.95 -19.72 16.44
CA GLY A 71 3.31 -19.48 15.95
C GLY A 71 3.37 -18.84 14.57
N LYS A 72 2.23 -18.41 14.02
CA LYS A 72 2.15 -17.77 12.72
C LYS A 72 1.61 -16.36 12.87
N THR A 73 2.10 -15.46 12.01
CA THR A 73 1.64 -14.08 11.96
C THR A 73 0.65 -13.91 10.82
N TRP A 74 -0.52 -13.39 11.14
CA TRP A 74 -1.54 -13.06 10.16
C TRP A 74 -1.64 -11.55 10.01
N GLU A 75 -1.74 -11.09 8.78
CA GLU A 75 -2.06 -9.70 8.50
C GLU A 75 -3.54 -9.59 8.15
N LEU A 76 -4.26 -8.76 8.89
CA LEU A 76 -5.68 -8.51 8.67
C LEU A 76 -5.87 -7.08 8.24
N ASP A 77 -6.31 -6.87 7.02
CA ASP A 77 -6.59 -5.56 6.47
C ASP A 77 -8.09 -5.28 6.50
N VAL A 78 -8.48 -4.24 7.21
CA VAL A 78 -9.85 -3.77 7.27
C VAL A 78 -9.94 -2.50 6.46
N PHE A 79 -10.71 -2.53 5.39
CA PHE A 79 -10.83 -1.42 4.46
C PHE A 79 -11.94 -0.46 4.90
N SER A 80 -11.72 0.82 4.60
CA SER A 80 -12.65 1.89 4.89
C SER A 80 -12.90 2.73 3.62
N GLY A 81 -13.77 3.71 3.73
CA GLY A 81 -14.14 4.54 2.59
C GLY A 81 -14.99 3.76 1.60
N GLU A 82 -14.70 3.86 0.32
CA GLU A 82 -15.48 3.19 -0.72
C GLU A 82 -15.37 1.67 -0.66
N ASN A 83 -14.32 1.15 -0.03
CA ASN A 83 -14.12 -0.28 0.14
C ASN A 83 -14.55 -0.78 1.53
N ALA A 84 -15.33 0.01 2.26
CA ALA A 84 -15.79 -0.36 3.60
C ALA A 84 -16.55 -1.69 3.56
N GLY A 85 -16.27 -2.52 4.55
CA GLY A 85 -16.83 -3.86 4.62
C GLY A 85 -15.94 -4.95 4.05
N LEU A 86 -14.91 -4.59 3.29
CA LEU A 86 -13.93 -5.56 2.81
C LEU A 86 -12.92 -5.86 3.91
N ILE A 87 -12.69 -7.13 4.16
CA ILE A 87 -11.69 -7.60 5.11
C ILE A 87 -10.85 -8.64 4.40
N VAL A 88 -9.53 -8.43 4.39
CA VAL A 88 -8.59 -9.35 3.75
C VAL A 88 -7.61 -9.87 4.80
N ALA A 89 -7.51 -11.18 4.91
CA ALA A 89 -6.56 -11.83 5.81
C ALA A 89 -5.48 -12.53 4.99
N GLU A 90 -4.23 -12.26 5.32
CA GLU A 90 -3.10 -12.89 4.68
C GLU A 90 -2.19 -13.53 5.71
N LEU A 91 -1.74 -14.74 5.42
CA LEU A 91 -0.76 -15.42 6.25
C LEU A 91 0.64 -14.98 5.81
N GLU A 92 1.36 -14.38 6.73
CA GLU A 92 2.75 -14.06 6.49
C GLU A 92 3.57 -15.32 6.74
N ILE A 93 4.25 -15.78 5.69
CA ILE A 93 5.13 -16.92 5.78
C ILE A 93 6.53 -16.39 6.03
N ASP A 94 6.95 -16.45 7.28
CA ASP A 94 8.33 -16.22 7.61
C ASP A 94 9.14 -17.37 7.07
N ASP A 95 10.44 -17.18 6.97
CA ASP A 95 11.39 -18.12 6.43
C ASP A 95 10.92 -19.56 6.51
N PRO A 96 10.86 -20.27 5.38
CA PRO A 96 10.39 -21.65 5.32
C PRO A 96 11.29 -22.67 6.00
N ASN A 97 12.32 -22.32 6.59
CA ASN A 97 13.13 -23.33 7.28
C ASN A 97 12.59 -23.79 8.58
#